data_18c2f81709a0e8a98a4d6c5ce2a8d6dc
#
_entry.id   18c2f81709a0e8a98a4d6c5ce2a8d6dc
#
_cell.length_a   1.000
_cell.length_b   1.000
_cell.length_c   1.000
_cell.angle_alpha   90.00
_cell.angle_beta   90.00
_cell.angle_gamma   90.00
#
_symmetry.space_group_name_H-M   'P 1'
#
loop_
_entity.id
_entity.type
_entity.pdbx_description
1 polymer ?
#
loop_
_entity_poly.entity_id
_entity_poly.type
_entity_poly.pdbx_seq_one_letter_code
_entity_poly.pdbx_strand_id
1 'polypeptide(L)'
;MMVKVPVNVSFTAVANILAAIGVTGSLVFVGLELRQNQVIAIAGQQQARTVVRLEQLLSTYEFNLEEIGVENIPWDDQTDIQKYIREQRQVYYWTVNENNFYQYQMGLMSEELWEREARYNQIQWDVCHLRYVFEGQNFIEIEGPGLNFLQKNEISAMI
;
A
#
# COMPACT_ATOMS: atom_id res chain seq x y z
N MET A 1 27.23 60.31 17.10
CA MET A 1 26.29 60.39 18.22
C MET A 1 25.25 59.30 18.01
N MET A 2 25.36 58.12 18.67
CA MET A 2 24.40 57.02 18.53
C MET A 2 23.25 57.23 19.52
N VAL A 3 22.05 57.48 19.00
CA VAL A 3 20.84 57.58 19.81
C VAL A 3 20.39 56.16 20.18
N LYS A 4 20.58 55.77 21.44
CA LYS A 4 19.96 54.52 21.97
C LYS A 4 18.48 54.80 22.22
N VAL A 5 17.62 54.27 21.37
CA VAL A 5 16.16 54.27 21.58
C VAL A 5 15.87 53.17 22.61
N PRO A 6 15.32 53.47 23.78
CA PRO A 6 14.91 52.46 24.76
C PRO A 6 13.69 51.75 24.20
N VAL A 7 13.81 50.45 23.92
CA VAL A 7 12.69 49.61 23.55
C VAL A 7 11.93 49.21 24.82
N ASN A 8 10.88 49.95 25.16
CA ASN A 8 9.94 49.58 26.21
C ASN A 8 8.97 48.54 25.66
N VAL A 9 9.28 47.27 25.87
CA VAL A 9 8.37 46.15 25.50
C VAL A 9 7.28 46.09 26.58
N SER A 10 6.04 46.39 26.23
CA SER A 10 4.92 46.24 27.18
C SER A 10 4.61 44.75 27.41
N PHE A 11 4.28 44.39 28.66
CA PHE A 11 3.87 43.06 29.04
C PHE A 11 2.73 42.52 28.14
N THR A 12 1.77 43.37 27.79
CA THR A 12 0.68 43.08 26.87
C THR A 12 1.13 42.66 25.47
N ALA A 13 2.18 43.35 24.95
CA ALA A 13 2.73 42.99 23.63
C ALA A 13 3.38 41.60 23.65
N VAL A 14 4.12 41.28 24.71
CA VAL A 14 4.72 39.95 24.88
C VAL A 14 3.61 38.85 25.02
N ALA A 15 2.61 39.10 25.83
CA ALA A 15 1.49 38.18 25.99
C ALA A 15 0.74 37.91 24.66
N ASN A 16 0.49 38.95 23.88
CA ASN A 16 -0.16 38.82 22.58
C ASN A 16 0.68 38.02 21.57
N ILE A 17 1.99 38.23 21.56
CA ILE A 17 2.90 37.47 20.70
C ILE A 17 2.89 35.97 21.10
N LEU A 18 3.00 35.68 22.39
CA LEU A 18 2.95 34.30 22.88
C LEU A 18 1.61 33.60 22.57
N ALA A 19 0.50 34.34 22.71
CA ALA A 19 -0.83 33.84 22.35
C ALA A 19 -0.92 33.54 20.86
N ALA A 20 -0.42 34.43 19.99
CA ALA A 20 -0.41 34.23 18.54
C ALA A 20 0.43 33.02 18.14
N ILE A 21 1.62 32.86 18.75
CA ILE A 21 2.48 31.69 18.52
C ILE A 21 1.79 30.40 18.96
N GLY A 22 1.15 30.41 20.14
CA GLY A 22 0.42 29.26 20.66
C GLY A 22 -0.74 28.82 19.75
N VAL A 23 -1.54 29.78 19.28
CA VAL A 23 -2.65 29.51 18.36
C VAL A 23 -2.13 28.98 17.01
N THR A 24 -1.09 29.61 16.46
CA THR A 24 -0.50 29.18 15.18
C THR A 24 0.09 27.78 15.31
N GLY A 25 0.85 27.51 16.40
CA GLY A 25 1.41 26.19 16.68
C GLY A 25 0.33 25.11 16.81
N SER A 26 -0.78 25.42 17.49
CA SER A 26 -1.92 24.51 17.62
C SER A 26 -2.58 24.19 16.28
N LEU A 27 -2.76 25.20 15.40
CA LEU A 27 -3.32 24.99 14.07
C LEU A 27 -2.43 24.14 13.17
N VAL A 28 -1.12 24.36 13.23
CA VAL A 28 -0.16 23.51 12.50
C VAL A 28 -0.21 22.07 13.00
N PHE A 29 -0.24 21.88 14.32
CA PHE A 29 -0.34 20.56 14.92
C PHE A 29 -1.62 19.83 14.48
N VAL A 30 -2.78 20.48 14.59
CA VAL A 30 -4.06 19.92 14.13
C VAL A 30 -4.03 19.60 12.62
N GLY A 31 -3.42 20.47 11.81
CA GLY A 31 -3.26 20.23 10.37
C GLY A 31 -2.44 18.97 10.06
N LEU A 32 -1.36 18.73 10.81
CA LEU A 32 -0.54 17.51 10.68
C LEU A 32 -1.30 16.25 11.14
N GLU A 33 -2.04 16.37 12.24
CA GLU A 33 -2.86 15.27 12.77
C GLU A 33 -3.97 14.86 11.79
N LEU A 34 -4.66 15.84 11.19
CA LEU A 34 -5.67 15.58 10.17
C LEU A 34 -5.08 14.90 8.94
N ARG A 35 -3.89 15.34 8.48
CA ARG A 35 -3.21 14.70 7.36
C ARG A 35 -2.84 13.25 7.67
N GLN A 36 -2.30 12.97 8.85
CA GLN A 36 -1.98 11.60 9.28
C GLN A 36 -3.23 10.73 9.34
N ASN A 37 -4.31 11.24 9.93
CA ASN A 37 -5.58 10.51 10.00
C ASN A 37 -6.17 10.23 8.61
N GLN A 38 -6.02 11.12 7.64
CA GLN A 38 -6.43 10.89 6.25
C GLN A 38 -5.64 9.75 5.61
N VAL A 39 -4.32 9.73 5.78
CA VAL A 39 -3.46 8.64 5.26
C VAL A 39 -3.90 7.29 5.85
N ILE A 40 -4.10 7.22 7.16
CA ILE A 40 -4.55 6.00 7.84
C ILE A 40 -5.93 5.56 7.34
N ALA A 41 -6.86 6.50 7.16
CA ALA A 41 -8.21 6.20 6.68
C ALA A 41 -8.21 5.64 5.25
N ILE A 42 -7.42 6.23 4.36
CA ILE A 42 -7.29 5.74 2.97
C ILE A 42 -6.67 4.34 2.94
N ALA A 43 -5.59 4.12 3.70
CA ALA A 43 -4.96 2.81 3.80
C ALA A 43 -5.91 1.75 4.39
N GLY A 44 -6.70 2.11 5.40
CA GLY A 44 -7.73 1.25 5.96
C GLY A 44 -8.83 0.87 4.96
N GLN A 45 -9.25 1.81 4.10
CA GLN A 45 -10.19 1.51 3.02
C GLN A 45 -9.61 0.54 1.99
N GLN A 46 -8.35 0.73 1.62
CA GLN A 46 -7.66 -0.19 0.69
C GLN A 46 -7.56 -1.58 1.29
N GLN A 47 -7.15 -1.68 2.55
CA GLN A 47 -7.08 -2.95 3.26
C GLN A 47 -8.44 -3.64 3.32
N ALA A 48 -9.52 -2.92 3.62
CA ALA A 48 -10.87 -3.47 3.65
C ALA A 48 -11.29 -4.05 2.29
N ARG A 49 -11.02 -3.34 1.18
CA ARG A 49 -11.30 -3.84 -0.18
C ARG A 49 -10.49 -5.10 -0.49
N THR A 50 -9.22 -5.13 -0.07
CA THR A 50 -8.35 -6.30 -0.25
C THR A 50 -8.90 -7.51 0.51
N VAL A 51 -9.34 -7.33 1.76
CA VAL A 51 -9.94 -8.41 2.56
C VAL A 51 -11.15 -9.01 1.87
N VAL A 52 -12.09 -8.21 1.38
CA VAL A 52 -13.28 -8.68 0.64
C VAL A 52 -12.87 -9.50 -0.59
N ARG A 53 -11.87 -9.02 -1.36
CA ARG A 53 -11.37 -9.74 -2.54
C ARG A 53 -10.70 -11.05 -2.16
N LEU A 54 -9.93 -11.08 -1.06
CA LEU A 54 -9.28 -12.29 -0.57
C LEU A 54 -10.29 -13.32 -0.05
N GLU A 55 -11.33 -12.89 0.65
CA GLU A 55 -12.42 -13.77 1.10
C GLU A 55 -13.12 -14.44 -0.09
N GLN A 56 -13.39 -13.67 -1.16
CA GLN A 56 -13.96 -14.22 -2.38
C GLN A 56 -13.03 -15.26 -3.05
N LEU A 57 -11.73 -15.00 -3.09
CA LEU A 57 -10.74 -15.94 -3.62
C LEU A 57 -10.64 -17.19 -2.75
N LEU A 58 -10.60 -17.04 -1.43
CA LEU A 58 -10.53 -18.17 -0.48
C LEU A 58 -11.75 -19.07 -0.58
N SER A 59 -12.94 -18.52 -0.81
CA SER A 59 -14.14 -19.35 -1.01
C SER A 59 -14.00 -20.32 -2.20
N THR A 60 -13.22 -19.95 -3.21
CA THR A 60 -12.92 -20.82 -4.35
C THR A 60 -12.04 -22.00 -3.96
N TYR A 61 -11.16 -21.84 -2.95
CA TYR A 61 -10.31 -22.92 -2.46
C TYR A 61 -11.08 -23.95 -1.61
N GLU A 62 -12.06 -23.50 -0.82
CA GLU A 62 -12.83 -24.39 0.06
C GLU A 62 -13.54 -25.50 -0.71
N PHE A 63 -13.91 -25.24 -1.96
CA PHE A 63 -14.55 -26.23 -2.84
C PHE A 63 -13.58 -27.22 -3.50
N ASN A 64 -12.26 -27.00 -3.41
CA ASN A 64 -11.25 -27.77 -4.15
C ASN A 64 -10.11 -28.26 -3.25
N LEU A 65 -10.36 -28.53 -1.97
CA LEU A 65 -9.34 -28.93 -0.98
C LEU A 65 -8.52 -30.16 -1.38
N GLU A 66 -9.10 -31.11 -2.14
CA GLU A 66 -8.43 -32.34 -2.58
C GLU A 66 -7.31 -32.03 -3.61
N GLU A 67 -7.36 -30.88 -4.28
CA GLU A 67 -6.44 -30.48 -5.33
C GLU A 67 -5.30 -29.56 -4.86
N ILE A 68 -5.23 -29.23 -3.56
CA ILE A 68 -4.27 -28.27 -3.00
C ILE A 68 -2.82 -28.78 -3.03
N GLY A 69 -2.60 -30.09 -3.18
CA GLY A 69 -1.26 -30.70 -3.19
C GLY A 69 -0.48 -30.63 -4.52
N VAL A 70 -0.93 -29.83 -5.48
CA VAL A 70 -0.45 -29.83 -6.88
C VAL A 70 0.92 -29.19 -7.13
N GLU A 71 1.58 -28.64 -6.11
CA GLU A 71 2.85 -27.92 -6.28
C GLU A 71 3.99 -28.80 -6.78
N ASN A 72 3.93 -30.10 -6.49
CA ASN A 72 4.93 -31.07 -6.89
C ASN A 72 4.66 -31.70 -8.26
N ILE A 73 3.53 -31.39 -8.90
CA ILE A 73 3.18 -31.88 -10.24
C ILE A 73 3.70 -30.88 -11.26
N PRO A 74 4.50 -31.30 -12.26
CA PRO A 74 4.91 -30.42 -13.35
C PRO A 74 3.70 -29.76 -14.01
N TRP A 75 3.85 -28.49 -14.46
CA TRP A 75 2.73 -27.72 -15.01
C TRP A 75 2.01 -28.43 -16.17
N ASP A 76 2.78 -29.05 -17.06
CA ASP A 76 2.24 -29.72 -18.25
C ASP A 76 1.46 -31.00 -17.90
N ASP A 77 1.75 -31.62 -16.76
CA ASP A 77 1.10 -32.83 -16.28
C ASP A 77 -0.15 -32.53 -15.43
N GLN A 78 -0.45 -31.25 -15.15
CA GLN A 78 -1.59 -30.85 -14.34
C GLN A 78 -2.89 -30.86 -15.15
N THR A 79 -3.97 -31.24 -14.47
CA THR A 79 -5.33 -31.08 -14.99
C THR A 79 -5.72 -29.61 -15.08
N ASP A 80 -6.77 -29.29 -15.84
CA ASP A 80 -7.27 -27.92 -15.98
C ASP A 80 -7.73 -27.33 -14.63
N ILE A 81 -8.30 -28.16 -13.75
CA ILE A 81 -8.69 -27.75 -12.38
C ILE A 81 -7.45 -27.40 -11.56
N GLN A 82 -6.42 -28.22 -11.63
CA GLN A 82 -5.17 -27.98 -10.90
C GLN A 82 -4.47 -26.70 -11.38
N LYS A 83 -4.44 -26.47 -12.68
CA LYS A 83 -3.93 -25.21 -13.27
C LYS A 83 -4.74 -24.02 -12.78
N TYR A 84 -6.06 -24.11 -12.85
CA TYR A 84 -6.95 -23.05 -12.36
C TYR A 84 -6.71 -22.72 -10.88
N ILE A 85 -6.57 -23.72 -10.01
CA ILE A 85 -6.27 -23.50 -8.59
C ILE A 85 -4.92 -22.78 -8.40
N ARG A 86 -3.89 -23.17 -9.14
CA ARG A 86 -2.59 -22.48 -9.08
C ARG A 86 -2.67 -21.05 -9.57
N GLU A 87 -3.42 -20.79 -10.62
CA GLU A 87 -3.70 -19.44 -11.10
C GLU A 87 -4.39 -18.59 -10.04
N GLN A 88 -5.47 -19.13 -9.42
CA GLN A 88 -6.18 -18.42 -8.34
C GLN A 88 -5.28 -18.14 -7.14
N ARG A 89 -4.39 -19.07 -6.77
CA ARG A 89 -3.38 -18.84 -5.74
C ARG A 89 -2.43 -17.69 -6.12
N GLN A 90 -2.03 -17.61 -7.37
CA GLN A 90 -1.19 -16.53 -7.86
C GLN A 90 -1.93 -15.19 -7.83
N VAL A 91 -3.22 -15.18 -8.19
CA VAL A 91 -4.11 -14.02 -8.04
C VAL A 91 -4.15 -13.55 -6.59
N TYR A 92 -4.38 -14.47 -5.66
CA TYR A 92 -4.38 -14.19 -4.22
C TYR A 92 -3.05 -13.54 -3.79
N TYR A 93 -1.94 -14.17 -4.16
CA TYR A 93 -0.61 -13.70 -3.84
C TYR A 93 -0.37 -12.26 -4.32
N TRP A 94 -0.61 -11.98 -5.60
CA TRP A 94 -0.42 -10.64 -6.15
C TRP A 94 -1.36 -9.59 -5.55
N THR A 95 -2.58 -9.97 -5.19
CA THR A 95 -3.52 -9.08 -4.50
C THR A 95 -3.01 -8.65 -3.12
N VAL A 96 -2.40 -9.58 -2.37
CA VAL A 96 -1.77 -9.26 -1.08
C VAL A 96 -0.57 -8.33 -1.29
N ASN A 97 0.27 -8.62 -2.28
CA ASN A 97 1.45 -7.80 -2.56
C ASN A 97 1.13 -6.40 -3.04
N GLU A 98 0.10 -6.24 -3.88
CA GLU A 98 -0.42 -4.94 -4.26
C GLU A 98 -0.83 -4.12 -3.02
N ASN A 99 -1.52 -4.73 -2.07
CA ASN A 99 -1.88 -4.06 -0.82
C ASN A 99 -0.64 -3.72 0.03
N ASN A 100 0.34 -4.61 0.11
CA ASN A 100 1.58 -4.37 0.84
C ASN A 100 2.38 -3.21 0.23
N PHE A 101 2.48 -3.17 -1.10
CA PHE A 101 3.11 -2.05 -1.81
C PHE A 101 2.40 -0.73 -1.51
N TYR A 102 1.07 -0.72 -1.54
CA TYR A 102 0.28 0.45 -1.23
C TYR A 102 0.50 0.94 0.21
N GLN A 103 0.56 0.02 1.19
CA GLN A 103 0.87 0.34 2.59
C GLN A 103 2.29 0.93 2.73
N TYR A 104 3.26 0.37 1.99
CA TYR A 104 4.62 0.90 1.96
C TYR A 104 4.67 2.32 1.38
N GLN A 105 4.03 2.57 0.24
CA GLN A 105 3.94 3.89 -0.38
C GLN A 105 3.32 4.95 0.54
N MET A 106 2.42 4.55 1.40
CA MET A 106 1.80 5.42 2.39
C MET A 106 2.63 5.61 3.67
N GLY A 107 3.79 4.97 3.77
CA GLY A 107 4.65 5.03 4.95
C GLY A 107 4.11 4.26 6.15
N LEU A 108 3.19 3.31 5.93
CA LEU A 108 2.59 2.45 6.96
C LEU A 108 3.29 1.10 7.09
N MET A 109 4.22 0.80 6.21
CA MET A 109 5.09 -0.38 6.25
C MET A 109 6.55 0.09 6.33
N SER A 110 7.38 -0.57 7.15
CA SER A 110 8.80 -0.25 7.24
C SER A 110 9.56 -0.71 5.99
N GLU A 111 10.68 -0.03 5.68
CA GLU A 111 11.60 -0.40 4.59
C GLU A 111 12.05 -1.85 4.68
N GLU A 112 12.49 -2.28 5.87
CA GLU A 112 12.97 -3.66 6.11
C GLU A 112 11.89 -4.71 5.79
N LEU A 113 10.64 -4.42 6.15
CA LEU A 113 9.51 -5.30 5.88
C LEU A 113 9.23 -5.34 4.38
N TRP A 114 9.23 -4.19 3.71
CA TRP A 114 9.04 -4.09 2.27
C TRP A 114 10.13 -4.82 1.47
N GLU A 115 11.41 -4.65 1.84
CA GLU A 115 12.51 -5.37 1.18
C GLU A 115 12.38 -6.90 1.27
N ARG A 116 11.85 -7.41 2.38
CA ARG A 116 11.57 -8.83 2.53
C ARG A 116 10.47 -9.28 1.58
N GLU A 117 9.39 -8.52 1.48
CA GLU A 117 8.29 -8.80 0.55
C GLU A 117 8.75 -8.70 -0.91
N ALA A 118 9.56 -7.71 -1.24
CA ALA A 118 10.11 -7.54 -2.60
C ALA A 118 10.98 -8.74 -3.02
N ARG A 119 11.81 -9.28 -2.12
CA ARG A 119 12.58 -10.51 -2.40
C ARG A 119 11.66 -11.72 -2.66
N TYR A 120 10.58 -11.83 -1.93
CA TYR A 120 9.60 -12.89 -2.15
C TYR A 120 8.84 -12.69 -3.47
N ASN A 121 8.54 -11.45 -3.83
CA ASN A 121 7.94 -11.09 -5.12
C ASN A 121 8.82 -11.55 -6.29
N GLN A 122 10.14 -11.38 -6.18
CA GLN A 122 11.08 -11.85 -7.19
C GLN A 122 10.99 -13.35 -7.40
N ILE A 123 10.93 -14.13 -6.30
CA ILE A 123 10.79 -15.59 -6.38
C ILE A 123 9.49 -15.98 -7.11
N GLN A 124 8.40 -15.28 -6.83
CA GLN A 124 7.11 -15.55 -7.48
C GLN A 124 7.12 -15.13 -8.96
N TRP A 125 7.82 -14.04 -9.28
CA TRP A 125 8.00 -13.60 -10.66
C TRP A 125 8.80 -14.60 -11.51
N ASP A 126 9.76 -15.28 -10.91
CA ASP A 126 10.59 -16.27 -11.59
C ASP A 126 9.83 -17.56 -11.95
N VAL A 127 8.59 -17.72 -11.46
CA VAL A 127 7.67 -18.78 -11.88
C VAL A 127 7.08 -18.45 -13.27
N CYS A 128 7.86 -18.66 -14.31
CA CYS A 128 7.60 -18.19 -15.68
C CYS A 128 6.21 -18.55 -16.22
N HIS A 129 5.71 -19.76 -15.95
CA HIS A 129 4.43 -20.24 -16.46
C HIS A 129 3.20 -19.61 -15.78
N LEU A 130 3.38 -18.86 -14.70
CA LEU A 130 2.32 -18.13 -14.00
C LEU A 130 2.45 -16.60 -14.13
N ARG A 131 3.46 -16.12 -14.85
CA ARG A 131 3.73 -14.69 -15.02
C ARG A 131 2.57 -13.95 -15.68
N TYR A 132 1.89 -14.60 -16.63
CA TYR A 132 0.72 -14.04 -17.30
C TYR A 132 -0.45 -13.73 -16.34
N VAL A 133 -0.54 -14.42 -15.21
CA VAL A 133 -1.56 -14.13 -14.20
C VAL A 133 -1.36 -12.74 -13.62
N PHE A 134 -0.11 -12.38 -13.32
CA PHE A 134 0.24 -11.02 -12.89
C PHE A 134 -0.05 -10.01 -14.00
N GLU A 135 0.43 -10.27 -15.22
CA GLU A 135 0.26 -9.39 -16.38
C GLU A 135 -1.23 -9.17 -16.71
N GLY A 136 -2.08 -10.20 -16.56
CA GLY A 136 -3.52 -10.10 -16.79
C GLY A 136 -4.29 -9.34 -15.72
N GLN A 137 -3.77 -9.24 -14.49
CA GLN A 137 -4.44 -8.54 -13.38
C GLN A 137 -4.16 -7.05 -13.34
N ASN A 138 -3.01 -6.61 -13.83
CA ASN A 138 -2.61 -5.20 -13.82
C ASN A 138 -3.42 -4.30 -14.76
N PHE A 139 -4.42 -4.83 -15.44
CA PHE A 139 -5.07 -4.14 -16.55
C PHE A 139 -6.56 -3.93 -16.40
N ILE A 140 -7.08 -3.99 -15.18
CA ILE A 140 -8.31 -3.25 -14.94
C ILE A 140 -7.86 -1.80 -14.75
N GLU A 141 -7.74 -1.09 -15.86
CA GLU A 141 -7.73 0.37 -15.89
C GLU A 141 -8.98 0.85 -15.15
N ILE A 142 -8.82 1.12 -13.87
CA ILE A 142 -9.80 1.93 -13.17
C ILE A 142 -9.49 3.35 -13.62
N GLU A 143 -10.11 3.76 -14.72
CA GLU A 143 -10.20 5.16 -15.11
C GLU A 143 -10.93 5.91 -13.99
N GLY A 144 -10.17 6.43 -13.04
CA GLY A 144 -10.64 7.35 -12.02
C GLY A 144 -9.72 8.57 -11.98
N PRO A 145 -10.24 9.80 -11.85
CA PRO A 145 -9.40 10.98 -11.78
C PRO A 145 -8.54 10.94 -10.51
N GLY A 146 -7.25 10.61 -10.68
CA GLY A 146 -6.23 10.69 -9.65
C GLY A 146 -5.49 9.42 -9.27
N LEU A 147 -5.79 8.28 -9.87
CA LEU A 147 -5.13 7.01 -9.60
C LEU A 147 -4.66 6.36 -10.92
N ASN A 148 -3.60 6.90 -11.48
CA ASN A 148 -2.82 6.15 -12.46
C ASN A 148 -2.09 5.04 -11.69
N PHE A 149 -2.75 3.90 -11.50
CA PHE A 149 -2.15 2.73 -10.91
C PHE A 149 -1.14 2.12 -11.86
N LEU A 150 0.09 2.07 -11.37
CA LEU A 150 1.23 1.29 -11.83
C LEU A 150 1.45 1.31 -13.35
N GLN A 151 2.02 2.41 -13.82
CA GLN A 151 2.73 2.38 -15.10
C GLN A 151 3.82 1.29 -15.02
N LYS A 152 4.08 0.66 -16.15
CA LYS A 152 5.09 -0.40 -16.36
C LYS A 152 6.45 -0.14 -15.69
N ASN A 153 6.75 1.12 -15.34
CA ASN A 153 7.96 1.55 -14.62
C ASN A 153 7.90 1.31 -13.11
N GLU A 154 6.71 1.17 -12.51
CA GLU A 154 6.55 0.91 -11.08
C GLU A 154 6.59 -0.58 -10.78
N ILE A 155 6.31 -1.43 -11.76
CA ILE A 155 6.50 -2.89 -11.68
C ILE A 155 7.97 -3.21 -11.40
N SER A 156 8.92 -2.46 -12.00
CA SER A 156 10.35 -2.58 -11.71
C SER A 156 10.72 -2.24 -10.26
N ALA A 157 9.89 -1.50 -9.55
CA ALA A 157 10.11 -1.18 -8.13
C ALA A 157 9.48 -2.21 -7.17
N MET A 158 8.59 -3.08 -7.68
CA MET A 158 7.98 -4.19 -6.92
C MET A 158 8.78 -5.50 -7.03
N ILE A 159 9.67 -5.59 -8.00
CA ILE A 159 10.57 -6.71 -8.28
C ILE A 159 12.00 -6.29 -7.93
#